data_6062cc3a1fd2a5c4f6f6c8a88651dbc1
#
_entry.id   6062cc3a1fd2a5c4f6f6c8a88651dbc1
#
_cell.length_a   1.000
_cell.length_b   1.000
_cell.length_c   1.000
_cell.angle_alpha   90.00
_cell.angle_beta   90.00
_cell.angle_gamma   90.00
#
_symmetry.space_group_name_H-M   'P 1'
#
loop_
_entity.id
_entity.type
_entity.pdbx_description
1 polymer ?
#
loop_
_entity_poly.entity_id
_entity_poly.type
_entity_poly.pdbx_seq_one_letter_code
_entity_poly.pdbx_strand_id
1 'polypeptide(L)'
;MDHSIRSFKGIYPKLGNRVYIDPAATVIGDVNLGDDVSVWPGAVIRGDMLSIVVGARSNIQDNAVLHTTHASDYNPEGYPLVVGADVVIGHRAILHGCTLGSQILVGNGAIINDGAVVEDLVIVGAGCMVPPRKTLESGFIYVGNPCKKLRELTENEKKFFRYSAASYIRLKDQYLAENTQD
;
A
#
# COMPACT_ATOMS: atom_id res chain seq x y z
N MET A 1 25.04 -5.55 6.59
CA MET A 1 24.07 -6.04 5.57
C MET A 1 22.76 -5.36 5.86
N ASP A 2 22.18 -4.75 4.86
CA ASP A 2 20.84 -4.16 4.99
C ASP A 2 19.83 -5.30 5.24
N HIS A 3 19.31 -5.38 6.46
CA HIS A 3 18.36 -6.42 6.85
C HIS A 3 16.91 -6.10 6.47
N SER A 4 16.66 -4.91 5.94
CA SER A 4 15.33 -4.45 5.55
C SER A 4 14.78 -5.19 4.31
N ILE A 5 15.67 -5.59 3.38
CA ILE A 5 15.32 -6.30 2.14
C ILE A 5 15.85 -7.72 2.20
N ARG A 6 14.94 -8.72 2.06
CA ARG A 6 15.31 -10.13 2.14
C ARG A 6 14.66 -10.96 1.05
N SER A 7 15.36 -11.99 0.56
CA SER A 7 14.76 -12.97 -0.33
C SER A 7 13.89 -13.98 0.45
N PHE A 8 12.93 -14.55 -0.25
CA PHE A 8 12.24 -15.77 0.15
C PHE A 8 12.29 -16.78 -0.99
N LYS A 9 12.74 -18.00 -0.75
CA LYS A 9 12.95 -19.05 -1.77
C LYS A 9 13.77 -18.57 -2.98
N GLY A 10 14.77 -17.72 -2.75
CA GLY A 10 15.62 -17.17 -3.79
C GLY A 10 15.03 -15.99 -4.59
N ILE A 11 13.80 -15.59 -4.33
CA ILE A 11 13.15 -14.43 -4.96
C ILE A 11 13.42 -13.20 -4.11
N TYR A 12 14.04 -12.19 -4.70
CA TYR A 12 14.31 -10.89 -4.07
C TYR A 12 13.28 -9.85 -4.52
N PRO A 13 12.96 -8.89 -3.65
CA PRO A 13 12.19 -7.71 -4.03
C PRO A 13 12.83 -6.97 -5.22
N LYS A 14 11.99 -6.52 -6.16
CA LYS A 14 12.38 -5.68 -7.30
C LYS A 14 11.99 -4.24 -7.01
N LEU A 15 12.96 -3.34 -7.16
CA LEU A 15 12.78 -1.92 -6.86
C LEU A 15 12.91 -1.10 -8.13
N GLY A 16 11.99 -0.18 -8.32
CA GLY A 16 12.07 0.88 -9.33
C GLY A 16 13.12 1.93 -8.99
N ASN A 17 13.11 3.02 -9.74
CA ASN A 17 14.04 4.13 -9.53
C ASN A 17 13.65 4.94 -8.29
N ARG A 18 14.65 5.41 -7.54
CA ARG A 18 14.49 6.32 -6.38
C ARG A 18 13.49 5.84 -5.33
N VAL A 19 13.39 4.51 -5.14
CA VAL A 19 12.64 3.92 -4.03
C VAL A 19 13.37 4.20 -2.72
N TYR A 20 12.63 4.62 -1.71
CA TYR A 20 13.12 4.74 -0.34
C TYR A 20 12.55 3.61 0.51
N ILE A 21 13.40 2.90 1.22
CA ILE A 21 13.01 1.90 2.23
C ILE A 21 13.74 2.25 3.51
N ASP A 22 12.98 2.58 4.55
CA ASP A 22 13.55 2.87 5.86
C ASP A 22 14.28 1.65 6.42
N PRO A 23 15.46 1.80 7.05
CA PRO A 23 16.20 0.68 7.65
C PRO A 23 15.38 -0.13 8.68
N ALA A 24 14.37 0.47 9.33
CA ALA A 24 13.46 -0.22 10.25
C ALA A 24 12.26 -0.89 9.55
N ALA A 25 12.10 -0.72 8.24
CA ALA A 25 11.08 -1.41 7.46
C ALA A 25 11.53 -2.84 7.08
N THR A 26 10.60 -3.65 6.59
CA THR A 26 10.89 -5.03 6.15
C THR A 26 10.19 -5.32 4.83
N VAL A 27 10.97 -5.70 3.80
CA VAL A 27 10.45 -6.08 2.47
C VAL A 27 11.00 -7.46 2.10
N ILE A 28 10.11 -8.44 1.88
CA ILE A 28 10.51 -9.84 1.72
C ILE A 28 9.86 -10.48 0.49
N GLY A 29 10.65 -11.21 -0.29
CA GLY A 29 10.15 -12.15 -1.31
C GLY A 29 9.69 -11.47 -2.60
N ASP A 30 8.61 -11.99 -3.20
CA ASP A 30 8.07 -11.52 -4.49
C ASP A 30 7.31 -10.20 -4.33
N VAL A 31 8.08 -9.13 -4.20
CA VAL A 31 7.58 -7.75 -4.08
C VAL A 31 8.13 -6.91 -5.21
N ASN A 32 7.28 -6.14 -5.88
CA ASN A 32 7.65 -5.20 -6.92
C ASN A 32 7.21 -3.79 -6.53
N LEU A 33 8.16 -2.90 -6.25
CA LEU A 33 7.92 -1.50 -5.91
C LEU A 33 8.25 -0.63 -7.12
N GLY A 34 7.28 0.15 -7.58
CA GLY A 34 7.45 1.09 -8.69
C GLY A 34 8.33 2.29 -8.34
N ASP A 35 8.58 3.14 -9.33
CA ASP A 35 9.40 4.33 -9.17
C ASP A 35 8.84 5.27 -8.09
N ASP A 36 9.72 5.89 -7.32
CA ASP A 36 9.39 6.84 -6.27
C ASP A 36 8.48 6.30 -5.14
N VAL A 37 8.39 4.99 -4.97
CA VAL A 37 7.72 4.39 -3.79
C VAL A 37 8.54 4.69 -2.54
N SER A 38 7.85 4.94 -1.42
CA SER A 38 8.49 5.07 -0.10
C SER A 38 7.86 4.12 0.93
N VAL A 39 8.73 3.44 1.69
CA VAL A 39 8.37 2.50 2.75
C VAL A 39 8.94 3.00 4.07
N TRP A 40 8.09 3.31 5.02
CA TRP A 40 8.41 4.04 6.24
C TRP A 40 8.66 3.13 7.43
N PRO A 41 9.18 3.64 8.57
CA PRO A 41 9.63 2.83 9.70
C PRO A 41 8.60 1.79 10.16
N GLY A 42 9.07 0.56 10.38
CA GLY A 42 8.24 -0.55 10.89
C GLY A 42 7.21 -1.11 9.91
N ALA A 43 7.11 -0.58 8.69
CA ALA A 43 6.24 -1.16 7.67
C ALA A 43 6.76 -2.54 7.24
N VAL A 44 5.83 -3.48 7.00
CA VAL A 44 6.15 -4.85 6.59
C VAL A 44 5.45 -5.18 5.27
N ILE A 45 6.22 -5.52 4.25
CA ILE A 45 5.73 -5.97 2.94
C ILE A 45 6.28 -7.37 2.71
N ARG A 46 5.40 -8.39 2.74
CA ARG A 46 5.82 -9.78 2.70
C ARG A 46 5.13 -10.57 1.58
N GLY A 47 5.83 -10.72 0.46
CA GLY A 47 5.43 -11.49 -0.71
C GLY A 47 6.00 -12.91 -0.69
N ASP A 48 5.66 -13.71 0.32
CA ASP A 48 6.15 -15.07 0.51
C ASP A 48 5.14 -16.16 0.11
N MET A 49 3.89 -15.79 -0.14
CA MET A 49 2.83 -16.67 -0.62
C MET A 49 2.47 -16.39 -2.07
N LEU A 50 2.12 -15.14 -2.38
CA LEU A 50 1.89 -14.62 -3.73
C LEU A 50 2.58 -13.28 -3.89
N SER A 51 2.58 -12.74 -5.12
CA SER A 51 3.23 -11.47 -5.44
C SER A 51 2.52 -10.27 -4.82
N ILE A 52 3.32 -9.25 -4.50
CA ILE A 52 2.87 -7.91 -4.12
C ILE A 52 3.41 -6.91 -5.13
N VAL A 53 2.53 -6.10 -5.70
CA VAL A 53 2.90 -5.03 -6.62
C VAL A 53 2.42 -3.69 -6.05
N VAL A 54 3.32 -2.72 -5.98
CA VAL A 54 3.00 -1.35 -5.55
C VAL A 54 3.40 -0.39 -6.66
N GLY A 55 2.44 0.32 -7.20
CA GLY A 55 2.60 1.28 -8.28
C GLY A 55 3.37 2.53 -7.86
N ALA A 56 3.90 3.23 -8.85
CA ALA A 56 4.78 4.37 -8.68
C ALA A 56 4.18 5.48 -7.79
N ARG A 57 5.05 6.19 -7.05
CA ARG A 57 4.71 7.34 -6.19
C ARG A 57 3.77 7.03 -5.04
N SER A 58 3.57 5.76 -4.73
CA SER A 58 2.78 5.32 -3.57
C SER A 58 3.66 5.30 -2.33
N ASN A 59 3.06 5.50 -1.14
CA ASN A 59 3.78 5.45 0.12
C ASN A 59 3.11 4.49 1.10
N ILE A 60 3.92 3.75 1.83
CA ILE A 60 3.52 2.78 2.82
C ILE A 60 4.02 3.28 4.18
N GLN A 61 3.12 3.85 4.98
CA GLN A 61 3.48 4.55 6.20
C GLN A 61 3.79 3.61 7.36
N ASP A 62 4.23 4.19 8.47
CA ASP A 62 4.79 3.51 9.61
C ASP A 62 3.89 2.38 10.13
N ASN A 63 4.49 1.22 10.34
CA ASN A 63 3.83 0.01 10.85
C ASN A 63 2.66 -0.51 9.99
N ALA A 64 2.52 -0.10 8.75
CA ALA A 64 1.55 -0.71 7.83
C ALA A 64 2.00 -2.12 7.44
N VAL A 65 1.04 -3.02 7.20
CA VAL A 65 1.29 -4.41 6.82
C VAL A 65 0.64 -4.73 5.50
N LEU A 66 1.45 -5.22 4.55
CA LEU A 66 1.04 -5.67 3.23
C LEU A 66 1.35 -7.16 3.09
N HIS A 67 0.32 -7.99 2.88
CA HIS A 67 0.48 -9.43 2.76
C HIS A 67 -0.53 -10.04 1.77
N THR A 68 -0.41 -11.33 1.52
CA THR A 68 -1.17 -12.07 0.50
C THR A 68 -1.73 -13.37 1.07
N THR A 69 -2.72 -13.96 0.40
CA THR A 69 -3.25 -15.29 0.72
C THR A 69 -2.87 -16.28 -0.37
N HIS A 70 -2.29 -17.42 0.02
CA HIS A 70 -1.86 -18.49 -0.88
C HIS A 70 -3.04 -19.20 -1.58
N ALA A 71 -2.75 -19.82 -2.70
CA ALA A 71 -3.68 -20.73 -3.37
C ALA A 71 -3.95 -21.97 -2.51
N SER A 72 -5.21 -22.38 -2.41
CA SER A 72 -5.64 -23.52 -1.60
C SER A 72 -6.93 -24.14 -2.16
N ASP A 73 -7.37 -25.25 -1.60
CA ASP A 73 -8.66 -25.86 -1.97
C ASP A 73 -9.87 -24.93 -1.71
N TYR A 74 -9.72 -23.99 -0.77
CA TYR A 74 -10.76 -22.99 -0.44
C TYR A 74 -10.72 -21.77 -1.37
N ASN A 75 -9.58 -21.49 -2.00
CA ASN A 75 -9.36 -20.44 -2.96
C ASN A 75 -8.22 -20.85 -3.92
N PRO A 76 -8.55 -21.48 -5.05
CA PRO A 76 -7.55 -22.09 -5.93
C PRO A 76 -6.50 -21.12 -6.50
N GLU A 77 -6.85 -19.84 -6.66
CA GLU A 77 -5.92 -18.83 -7.17
C GLU A 77 -5.20 -18.06 -6.07
N GLY A 78 -5.68 -18.13 -4.83
CA GLY A 78 -5.23 -17.27 -3.74
C GLY A 78 -5.63 -15.80 -3.98
N TYR A 79 -5.04 -14.88 -3.20
CA TYR A 79 -5.24 -13.44 -3.34
C TYR A 79 -3.88 -12.73 -3.35
N PRO A 80 -3.34 -12.35 -4.52
CA PRO A 80 -2.19 -11.43 -4.60
C PRO A 80 -2.59 -10.03 -4.11
N LEU A 81 -1.60 -9.19 -3.85
CA LEU A 81 -1.84 -7.80 -3.49
C LEU A 81 -1.37 -6.88 -4.61
N VAL A 82 -2.28 -6.05 -5.12
CA VAL A 82 -1.98 -5.07 -6.15
C VAL A 82 -2.39 -3.68 -5.68
N VAL A 83 -1.45 -2.74 -5.70
CA VAL A 83 -1.66 -1.33 -5.37
C VAL A 83 -1.26 -0.50 -6.58
N GLY A 84 -2.14 0.36 -7.04
CA GLY A 84 -1.90 1.28 -8.15
C GLY A 84 -0.94 2.42 -7.81
N ALA A 85 -0.85 3.41 -8.66
CA ALA A 85 0.01 4.57 -8.50
C ALA A 85 -0.64 5.68 -7.64
N ASP A 86 0.20 6.53 -7.02
CA ASP A 86 -0.26 7.66 -6.22
C ASP A 86 -1.18 7.26 -5.04
N VAL A 87 -0.92 6.10 -4.43
CA VAL A 87 -1.69 5.60 -3.29
C VAL A 87 -0.97 5.94 -1.98
N VAL A 88 -1.72 6.50 -1.05
CA VAL A 88 -1.26 6.78 0.32
C VAL A 88 -1.81 5.70 1.25
N ILE A 89 -0.94 4.87 1.82
CA ILE A 89 -1.30 3.85 2.79
C ILE A 89 -0.91 4.35 4.17
N GLY A 90 -1.90 4.78 4.94
CA GLY A 90 -1.74 5.41 6.24
C GLY A 90 -1.14 4.50 7.32
N HIS A 91 -0.67 5.13 8.39
CA HIS A 91 -0.01 4.45 9.51
C HIS A 91 -0.84 3.29 10.05
N ARG A 92 -0.21 2.13 10.30
CA ARG A 92 -0.85 0.90 10.84
C ARG A 92 -1.99 0.35 9.99
N ALA A 93 -2.12 0.73 8.73
CA ALA A 93 -3.09 0.11 7.83
C ALA A 93 -2.68 -1.34 7.52
N ILE A 94 -3.67 -2.20 7.28
CA ILE A 94 -3.46 -3.60 6.87
C ILE A 94 -4.11 -3.79 5.51
N LEU A 95 -3.32 -4.18 4.53
CA LEU A 95 -3.77 -4.58 3.20
C LEU A 95 -3.44 -6.07 3.02
N HIS A 96 -4.46 -6.88 2.88
CA HIS A 96 -4.30 -8.33 2.77
C HIS A 96 -5.03 -8.86 1.53
N GLY A 97 -4.28 -9.38 0.55
CA GLY A 97 -4.82 -10.03 -0.64
C GLY A 97 -5.86 -9.22 -1.41
N CYS A 98 -5.68 -7.93 -1.58
CA CYS A 98 -6.66 -7.03 -2.18
C CYS A 98 -6.11 -6.29 -3.41
N THR A 99 -6.98 -5.64 -4.16
CA THR A 99 -6.61 -4.83 -5.32
C THR A 99 -7.05 -3.38 -5.10
N LEU A 100 -6.11 -2.47 -5.17
CA LEU A 100 -6.33 -1.03 -5.13
C LEU A 100 -5.96 -0.42 -6.48
N GLY A 101 -6.84 0.40 -7.02
CA GLY A 101 -6.55 1.28 -8.16
C GLY A 101 -5.57 2.39 -7.81
N SER A 102 -5.64 3.50 -8.51
CA SER A 102 -4.74 4.65 -8.34
C SER A 102 -5.42 5.82 -7.64
N GLN A 103 -4.61 6.73 -7.07
CA GLN A 103 -5.12 7.93 -6.39
C GLN A 103 -6.09 7.57 -5.25
N ILE A 104 -5.63 6.75 -4.32
CA ILE A 104 -6.39 6.29 -3.17
C ILE A 104 -5.72 6.78 -1.89
N LEU A 105 -6.53 7.16 -0.91
CA LEU A 105 -6.08 7.39 0.44
C LEU A 105 -6.66 6.31 1.35
N VAL A 106 -5.79 5.47 1.90
CA VAL A 106 -6.12 4.51 2.95
C VAL A 106 -5.81 5.15 4.28
N GLY A 107 -6.82 5.41 5.08
CA GLY A 107 -6.71 6.07 6.38
C GLY A 107 -5.97 5.21 7.42
N ASN A 108 -5.44 5.88 8.44
CA ASN A 108 -4.68 5.24 9.52
C ASN A 108 -5.47 4.10 10.18
N GLY A 109 -4.83 2.95 10.35
CA GLY A 109 -5.45 1.77 10.96
C GLY A 109 -6.58 1.13 10.17
N ALA A 110 -6.80 1.50 8.91
CA ALA A 110 -7.79 0.84 8.06
C ALA A 110 -7.35 -0.59 7.72
N ILE A 111 -8.31 -1.49 7.51
CA ILE A 111 -8.08 -2.90 7.16
C ILE A 111 -8.82 -3.20 5.86
N ILE A 112 -8.11 -3.70 4.87
CA ILE A 112 -8.67 -4.12 3.58
C ILE A 112 -8.36 -5.60 3.38
N ASN A 113 -9.41 -6.43 3.29
CA ASN A 113 -9.29 -7.88 3.33
C ASN A 113 -9.29 -8.52 1.93
N ASP A 114 -9.07 -9.83 1.91
CA ASP A 114 -8.91 -10.70 0.73
C ASP A 114 -9.98 -10.49 -0.34
N GLY A 115 -9.53 -10.31 -1.57
CA GLY A 115 -10.38 -10.15 -2.73
C GLY A 115 -11.19 -8.84 -2.76
N ALA A 116 -10.97 -7.93 -1.80
CA ALA A 116 -11.57 -6.61 -1.89
C ALA A 116 -10.95 -5.81 -3.04
N VAL A 117 -11.79 -5.03 -3.73
CA VAL A 117 -11.38 -4.15 -4.82
C VAL A 117 -11.72 -2.72 -4.44
N VAL A 118 -10.73 -1.85 -4.46
CA VAL A 118 -10.90 -0.42 -4.27
C VAL A 118 -10.60 0.26 -5.60
N GLU A 119 -11.61 0.83 -6.23
CA GLU A 119 -11.43 1.54 -7.50
C GLU A 119 -10.65 2.84 -7.32
N ASP A 120 -10.29 3.50 -8.44
CA ASP A 120 -9.56 4.76 -8.42
C ASP A 120 -10.31 5.86 -7.66
N LEU A 121 -9.60 6.86 -7.13
CA LEU A 121 -10.22 8.02 -6.50
C LEU A 121 -11.13 7.65 -5.31
N VAL A 122 -10.65 6.84 -4.38
CA VAL A 122 -11.39 6.45 -3.17
C VAL A 122 -10.64 6.91 -1.92
N ILE A 123 -11.39 7.38 -0.93
CA ILE A 123 -10.90 7.53 0.45
C ILE A 123 -11.49 6.42 1.31
N VAL A 124 -10.61 5.59 1.86
CA VAL A 124 -10.95 4.65 2.94
C VAL A 124 -10.62 5.33 4.26
N GLY A 125 -11.62 5.67 5.05
CA GLY A 125 -11.44 6.42 6.30
C GLY A 125 -10.61 5.70 7.35
N ALA A 126 -10.06 6.43 8.30
CA ALA A 126 -9.27 5.86 9.40
C ALA A 126 -10.09 4.83 10.20
N GLY A 127 -9.46 3.69 10.55
CA GLY A 127 -10.11 2.59 11.27
C GLY A 127 -11.20 1.86 10.49
N CYS A 128 -11.37 2.16 9.20
CA CYS A 128 -12.36 1.50 8.36
C CYS A 128 -11.97 0.05 8.10
N MET A 129 -12.93 -0.89 8.17
CA MET A 129 -12.71 -2.29 7.82
C MET A 129 -13.50 -2.65 6.57
N VAL A 130 -12.77 -2.96 5.49
CA VAL A 130 -13.34 -3.41 4.21
C VAL A 130 -13.42 -4.94 4.24
N PRO A 131 -14.66 -5.52 4.22
CA PRO A 131 -14.84 -6.95 4.25
C PRO A 131 -14.25 -7.64 3.00
N PRO A 132 -13.96 -8.95 3.08
CA PRO A 132 -13.51 -9.72 1.92
C PRO A 132 -14.44 -9.60 0.71
N ARG A 133 -13.86 -9.54 -0.48
CA ARG A 133 -14.55 -9.47 -1.79
C ARG A 133 -15.49 -8.26 -1.95
N LYS A 134 -15.35 -7.26 -1.11
CA LYS A 134 -16.11 -6.01 -1.22
C LYS A 134 -15.50 -5.09 -2.27
N THR A 135 -16.32 -4.54 -3.16
CA THR A 135 -15.92 -3.47 -4.08
C THR A 135 -16.27 -2.10 -3.49
N LEU A 136 -15.32 -1.18 -3.51
CA LEU A 136 -15.49 0.23 -3.20
C LEU A 136 -15.42 1.02 -4.51
N GLU A 137 -16.54 1.62 -4.87
CA GLU A 137 -16.71 2.36 -6.12
C GLU A 137 -15.93 3.68 -6.13
N SER A 138 -15.44 4.05 -7.30
CA SER A 138 -14.70 5.28 -7.55
C SER A 138 -15.48 6.55 -7.19
N GLY A 139 -14.77 7.55 -6.67
CA GLY A 139 -15.32 8.87 -6.38
C GLY A 139 -15.99 9.02 -5.02
N PHE A 140 -15.85 8.04 -4.11
CA PHE A 140 -16.54 8.05 -2.82
C PHE A 140 -15.57 7.94 -1.63
N ILE A 141 -16.09 8.37 -0.47
CA ILE A 141 -15.51 8.10 0.85
C ILE A 141 -16.26 6.93 1.49
N TYR A 142 -15.49 6.01 2.09
CA TYR A 142 -15.99 4.89 2.87
C TYR A 142 -15.48 4.96 4.30
N VAL A 143 -16.35 4.69 5.27
CA VAL A 143 -16.03 4.77 6.70
C VAL A 143 -16.69 3.64 7.49
N GLY A 144 -16.16 3.36 8.68
CA GLY A 144 -16.77 2.47 9.67
C GLY A 144 -16.25 1.01 9.59
N ASN A 145 -16.70 0.22 10.56
CA ASN A 145 -16.42 -1.21 10.69
C ASN A 145 -17.73 -1.97 10.95
N PRO A 146 -18.25 -2.73 9.95
CA PRO A 146 -17.77 -2.83 8.57
C PRO A 146 -17.97 -1.53 7.78
N CYS A 147 -17.18 -1.36 6.70
CA CYS A 147 -17.18 -0.13 5.91
C CYS A 147 -18.52 0.12 5.21
N LYS A 148 -18.92 1.39 5.16
CA LYS A 148 -20.09 1.88 4.45
C LYS A 148 -19.73 3.09 3.58
N LYS A 149 -20.36 3.19 2.42
CA LYS A 149 -20.29 4.40 1.58
C LYS A 149 -20.86 5.57 2.37
N LEU A 150 -20.10 6.65 2.50
CA LEU A 150 -20.51 7.85 3.24
C LEU A 150 -21.08 8.90 2.30
N ARG A 151 -20.29 9.36 1.34
CA ARG A 151 -20.64 10.41 0.37
C ARG A 151 -19.65 10.46 -0.80
N GLU A 152 -19.98 11.21 -1.80
CA GLU A 152 -19.07 11.55 -2.89
C GLU A 152 -17.89 12.42 -2.40
N LEU A 153 -16.79 12.32 -3.12
CA LEU A 153 -15.61 13.18 -2.93
C LEU A 153 -15.91 14.60 -3.41
N THR A 154 -15.47 15.57 -2.63
CA THR A 154 -15.40 16.96 -3.06
C THR A 154 -14.26 17.19 -4.04
N GLU A 155 -14.31 18.26 -4.82
CA GLU A 155 -13.23 18.64 -5.75
C GLU A 155 -11.90 18.92 -5.01
N ASN A 156 -11.96 19.41 -3.77
CA ASN A 156 -10.76 19.60 -2.94
C ASN A 156 -10.13 18.26 -2.50
N GLU A 157 -10.95 17.27 -2.18
CA GLU A 157 -10.46 15.91 -1.84
C GLU A 157 -9.84 15.24 -3.05
N LYS A 158 -10.42 15.39 -4.24
CA LYS A 158 -9.82 14.88 -5.48
C LYS A 158 -8.44 15.50 -5.77
N LYS A 159 -8.27 16.79 -5.51
CA LYS A 159 -6.97 17.47 -5.65
C LYS A 159 -5.97 17.03 -4.59
N PHE A 160 -6.46 16.66 -3.39
CA PHE A 160 -5.62 16.27 -2.27
C PHE A 160 -4.83 14.99 -2.53
N PHE A 161 -5.32 14.04 -3.32
CA PHE A 161 -4.58 12.82 -3.65
C PHE A 161 -3.21 13.13 -4.26
N ARG A 162 -3.17 13.98 -5.30
CA ARG A 162 -1.91 14.38 -5.96
C ARG A 162 -0.99 15.16 -5.03
N TYR A 163 -1.57 16.08 -4.25
CA TYR A 163 -0.81 16.84 -3.27
C TYR A 163 -0.15 15.94 -2.23
N SER A 164 -0.89 14.97 -1.68
CA SER A 164 -0.40 14.07 -0.65
C SER A 164 0.71 13.17 -1.19
N ALA A 165 0.53 12.53 -2.35
CA ALA A 165 1.56 11.72 -2.99
C ALA A 165 2.84 12.54 -3.25
N ALA A 166 2.71 13.75 -3.84
CA ALA A 166 3.84 14.63 -4.08
C ALA A 166 4.56 15.08 -2.79
N SER A 167 3.84 15.22 -1.67
CA SER A 167 4.45 15.56 -0.38
C SER A 167 5.36 14.44 0.13
N TYR A 168 4.93 13.18 -0.01
CA TYR A 168 5.75 12.03 0.37
C TYR A 168 6.94 11.82 -0.55
N ILE A 169 6.84 12.15 -1.85
CA ILE A 169 7.99 12.16 -2.76
C ILE A 169 9.04 13.17 -2.26
N ARG A 170 8.64 14.39 -1.96
CA ARG A 170 9.57 15.42 -1.43
C ARG A 170 10.21 15.00 -0.11
N LEU A 171 9.43 14.39 0.79
CA LEU A 171 9.93 13.94 2.08
C LEU A 171 10.96 12.80 1.91
N LYS A 172 10.66 11.77 1.10
CA LYS A 172 11.61 10.68 0.85
C LYS A 172 12.89 11.17 0.18
N ASP A 173 12.79 12.19 -0.70
CA ASP A 173 13.98 12.75 -1.37
C ASP A 173 14.92 13.42 -0.36
N GLN A 174 14.38 14.03 0.71
CA GLN A 174 15.19 14.54 1.83
C GLN A 174 15.91 13.39 2.57
N TYR A 175 15.19 12.31 2.91
CA TYR A 175 15.80 11.12 3.54
C TYR A 175 16.88 10.47 2.68
N LEU A 176 16.64 10.35 1.36
CA LEU A 176 17.65 9.82 0.44
C LEU A 176 18.90 10.71 0.38
N ALA A 177 18.74 12.04 0.43
CA ALA A 177 19.85 12.97 0.42
C ALA A 177 20.68 12.93 1.72
N GLU A 178 20.06 12.73 2.88
CA GLU A 178 20.75 12.56 4.16
C GLU A 178 21.57 11.29 4.20
N ASN A 179 21.00 10.17 3.74
CA ASN A 179 21.68 8.85 3.75
C ASN A 179 22.85 8.74 2.75
N THR A 180 23.04 9.71 1.86
CA THR A 180 24.20 9.76 0.95
C THR A 180 25.39 10.52 1.52
N GLN A 181 25.29 11.09 2.73
CA GLN A 181 26.35 11.87 3.38
C GLN A 181 27.14 11.07 4.43
N ASP A 182 26.74 9.85 4.74
CA ASP A 182 27.41 8.89 5.63
C ASP A 182 28.12 7.79 4.80
#